data_38c49c8de496ff0b700a747a3a1ce295
#
_entry.id   38c49c8de496ff0b700a747a3a1ce295
#
_cell.length_a   1.000
_cell.length_b   1.000
_cell.length_c   1.000
_cell.angle_alpha   90.00
_cell.angle_beta   90.00
_cell.angle_gamma   90.00
#
_symmetry.space_group_name_H-M   'P 1'
#
loop_
_entity.id
_entity.type
_entity.pdbx_description
1 polymer ?
#
loop_
_entity_poly.entity_id
_entity_poly.type
_entity_poly.pdbx_seq_one_letter_code
_entity_poly.pdbx_strand_id
1 'polypeptide(L)'
;MTTSVLNEAPAAAATLELLSPSRLRSLLAGLVSAVALLSVVGVAAPTAHADYAVDSSNFHGALSSRGITFASRQAATAAGHEVCDELDQGIQASDVANNVMTQSGLDGYHAGFFVGASIAAFCPRHSQ
;
A
#
# COMPACT_ATOMS: atom_id res chain seq x y z
N MET A 1 28.17 -9.14 -37.92
CA MET A 1 27.15 -8.23 -38.44
C MET A 1 26.40 -7.65 -37.28
N THR A 2 26.77 -6.44 -36.96
CA THR A 2 26.30 -5.66 -35.84
C THR A 2 25.12 -4.81 -36.25
N THR A 3 23.98 -4.99 -35.62
CA THR A 3 22.87 -4.02 -35.70
C THR A 3 22.63 -3.47 -34.30
N SER A 4 23.22 -2.31 -34.07
CA SER A 4 22.90 -1.45 -32.93
C SER A 4 21.48 -0.92 -33.10
N VAL A 5 20.60 -1.26 -32.20
CA VAL A 5 19.34 -0.57 -32.05
C VAL A 5 19.53 0.49 -30.99
N LEU A 6 19.77 1.71 -31.42
CA LEU A 6 19.68 2.91 -30.61
C LEU A 6 18.22 3.15 -30.28
N ASN A 7 17.84 2.89 -29.06
CA ASN A 7 16.56 3.27 -28.50
C ASN A 7 16.62 4.75 -28.11
N GLU A 8 16.24 5.61 -29.03
CA GLU A 8 16.04 7.02 -28.75
C GLU A 8 14.77 7.20 -27.92
N ALA A 9 14.96 7.65 -26.72
CA ALA A 9 13.88 8.14 -25.90
C ALA A 9 13.38 9.48 -26.49
N PRO A 10 12.08 9.65 -26.76
CA PRO A 10 11.55 10.94 -27.16
C PRO A 10 11.57 11.88 -25.97
N ALA A 11 12.28 12.98 -26.18
CA ALA A 11 12.39 14.09 -25.27
C ALA A 11 11.02 14.68 -24.91
N ALA A 12 10.72 14.70 -23.65
CA ALA A 12 9.66 15.51 -23.06
C ALA A 12 10.11 16.99 -23.03
N ALA A 13 10.09 17.65 -24.15
CA ALA A 13 10.46 19.06 -24.29
C ALA A 13 9.42 19.86 -25.08
N ALA A 14 8.14 19.62 -24.85
CA ALA A 14 7.09 20.30 -25.61
C ALA A 14 5.96 20.90 -24.76
N THR A 15 6.20 21.28 -23.51
CA THR A 15 5.16 21.89 -22.68
C THR A 15 5.53 23.22 -22.03
N LEU A 16 6.60 23.88 -22.46
CA LEU A 16 7.00 25.19 -21.92
C LEU A 16 6.71 26.38 -22.83
N GLU A 17 6.02 26.19 -23.94
CA GLU A 17 5.79 27.27 -24.91
C GLU A 17 4.39 27.90 -24.91
N LEU A 18 3.56 27.62 -23.93
CA LEU A 18 2.20 28.20 -23.89
C LEU A 18 2.00 29.31 -22.85
N LEU A 19 3.08 29.84 -22.30
CA LEU A 19 3.01 31.02 -21.43
C LEU A 19 3.45 32.25 -22.21
N SER A 20 2.66 32.61 -23.22
CA SER A 20 2.77 33.89 -23.90
C SER A 20 2.41 35.03 -22.94
N PRO A 21 3.29 36.02 -22.71
CA PRO A 21 3.07 37.09 -21.76
C PRO A 21 1.86 38.01 -22.13
N SER A 22 1.30 37.86 -23.32
CA SER A 22 0.10 38.56 -23.74
C SER A 22 -1.20 38.09 -23.10
N ARG A 23 -1.22 36.88 -22.53
CA ARG A 23 -2.41 36.35 -21.85
C ARG A 23 -2.47 36.77 -20.35
N LEU A 24 -1.35 37.21 -19.76
CA LEU A 24 -1.31 37.65 -18.37
C LEU A 24 -1.94 39.03 -18.15
N ARG A 25 -2.08 39.84 -19.22
CA ARG A 25 -2.62 41.19 -19.08
C ARG A 25 -4.15 41.28 -19.06
N SER A 26 -4.83 40.21 -19.48
CA SER A 26 -6.31 40.20 -19.52
C SER A 26 -6.95 39.68 -18.21
N LEU A 27 -6.16 39.21 -17.26
CA LEU A 27 -6.68 38.68 -16.00
C LEU A 27 -6.61 39.65 -14.82
N LEU A 28 -6.10 40.87 -15.05
CA LEU A 28 -5.95 41.89 -13.98
C LEU A 28 -7.08 42.94 -13.93
N ALA A 29 -8.12 42.81 -14.74
CA ALA A 29 -9.20 43.79 -14.82
C ALA A 29 -10.55 43.25 -14.27
N GLY A 30 -10.54 42.41 -13.27
CA GLY A 30 -11.78 41.80 -12.77
C GLY A 30 -11.77 41.36 -11.31
N LEU A 31 -11.04 42.06 -10.43
CA LEU A 31 -11.00 41.70 -9.02
C LEU A 31 -11.46 42.86 -8.12
N VAL A 32 -12.76 43.12 -8.14
CA VAL A 32 -13.41 43.82 -7.01
C VAL A 32 -14.69 43.06 -6.69
N SER A 33 -14.80 42.59 -5.47
CA SER A 33 -15.99 42.07 -4.81
C SER A 33 -16.23 40.56 -4.92
N ALA A 34 -15.65 39.78 -4.00
CA ALA A 34 -16.39 38.77 -3.26
C ALA A 34 -15.60 38.42 -1.98
N VAL A 35 -15.97 39.03 -0.87
CA VAL A 35 -15.67 38.46 0.43
C VAL A 35 -16.48 37.19 0.56
N ALA A 36 -15.91 36.09 0.22
CA ALA A 36 -16.53 34.79 0.42
C ALA A 36 -16.03 34.23 1.76
N LEU A 37 -16.97 34.05 2.65
CA LEU A 37 -16.91 33.30 3.89
C LEU A 37 -16.05 32.04 3.75
N LEU A 38 -14.89 32.04 4.39
CA LEU A 38 -14.12 30.83 4.66
C LEU A 38 -14.90 29.96 5.64
N SER A 39 -15.79 29.14 5.12
CA SER A 39 -16.25 27.95 5.84
C SER A 39 -15.05 27.03 5.96
N VAL A 40 -14.43 27.00 7.12
CA VAL A 40 -13.50 25.94 7.52
C VAL A 40 -14.34 24.67 7.63
N VAL A 41 -14.53 24.00 6.50
CA VAL A 41 -14.92 22.59 6.51
C VAL A 41 -13.69 21.87 7.02
N GLY A 42 -13.71 21.54 8.30
CA GLY A 42 -12.74 20.62 8.87
C GLY A 42 -12.86 19.30 8.11
N VAL A 43 -11.99 19.11 7.15
CA VAL A 43 -11.77 17.79 6.54
C VAL A 43 -11.13 16.96 7.63
N ALA A 44 -11.94 16.20 8.37
CA ALA A 44 -11.42 15.13 9.18
C ALA A 44 -10.69 14.18 8.22
N ALA A 45 -9.36 14.24 8.23
CA ALA A 45 -8.55 13.29 7.49
C ALA A 45 -8.94 11.89 7.99
N PRO A 46 -9.22 10.94 7.10
CA PRO A 46 -9.55 9.57 7.50
C PRO A 46 -8.39 9.01 8.32
N THR A 47 -8.69 8.54 9.53
CA THR A 47 -7.75 7.94 10.49
C THR A 47 -7.27 6.55 10.06
N ALA A 48 -7.40 6.20 8.79
CA ALA A 48 -7.01 4.90 8.24
C ALA A 48 -5.55 4.50 8.53
N HIS A 49 -4.67 5.48 8.72
CA HIS A 49 -3.26 5.20 9.05
C HIS A 49 -3.04 4.74 10.50
N ALA A 50 -3.91 5.14 11.44
CA ALA A 50 -3.78 4.75 12.83
C ALA A 50 -4.19 3.29 13.04
N ASP A 51 -5.28 2.86 12.41
CA ASP A 51 -5.76 1.48 12.50
C ASP A 51 -4.75 0.51 11.90
N TYR A 52 -4.20 0.81 10.72
CA TYR A 52 -3.15 0.00 10.10
C TYR A 52 -1.88 -0.13 10.98
N ALA A 53 -1.48 0.95 11.64
CA ALA A 53 -0.30 0.92 12.53
C ALA A 53 -0.55 0.06 13.78
N VAL A 54 -1.76 0.09 14.34
CA VAL A 54 -2.14 -0.74 15.49
C VAL A 54 -2.22 -2.22 15.10
N ASP A 55 -2.85 -2.54 13.99
CA ASP A 55 -2.98 -3.91 13.50
C ASP A 55 -1.60 -4.52 13.18
N SER A 56 -0.73 -3.77 12.53
CA SER A 56 0.65 -4.20 12.26
C SER A 56 1.45 -4.43 13.56
N SER A 57 1.29 -3.58 14.58
CA SER A 57 2.01 -3.75 15.84
C SER A 57 1.53 -4.99 16.63
N ASN A 58 0.23 -5.23 16.63
CA ASN A 58 -0.38 -6.42 17.22
C ASN A 58 0.06 -7.68 16.49
N PHE A 59 0.10 -7.66 15.17
CA PHE A 59 0.60 -8.76 14.34
C PHE A 59 2.04 -9.13 14.71
N HIS A 60 2.95 -8.15 14.74
CA HIS A 60 4.35 -8.41 15.11
C HIS A 60 4.49 -8.93 16.55
N GLY A 61 3.72 -8.39 17.49
CA GLY A 61 3.68 -8.87 18.86
C GLY A 61 3.22 -10.32 18.94
N ALA A 62 2.18 -10.68 18.21
CA ALA A 62 1.67 -12.04 18.13
C ALA A 62 2.70 -13.02 17.57
N LEU A 63 3.38 -12.68 16.48
CA LEU A 63 4.43 -13.52 15.90
C LEU A 63 5.59 -13.73 16.88
N SER A 64 6.06 -12.65 17.50
CA SER A 64 7.17 -12.71 18.46
C SER A 64 6.84 -13.59 19.67
N SER A 65 5.59 -13.55 20.17
CA SER A 65 5.15 -14.37 21.30
C SER A 65 5.16 -15.88 21.00
N ARG A 66 5.17 -16.24 19.71
CA ARG A 66 5.24 -17.63 19.23
C ARG A 66 6.60 -18.01 18.67
N GLY A 67 7.61 -17.13 18.82
CA GLY A 67 8.95 -17.39 18.30
C GLY A 67 9.06 -17.36 16.78
N ILE A 68 8.05 -16.82 16.08
CA ILE A 68 8.10 -16.65 14.63
C ILE A 68 8.89 -15.37 14.34
N THR A 69 10.04 -15.51 13.69
CA THR A 69 10.96 -14.42 13.40
C THR A 69 11.11 -14.19 11.91
N PHE A 70 11.24 -12.92 11.51
CA PHE A 70 11.51 -12.48 10.15
C PHE A 70 12.76 -11.59 10.13
N ALA A 71 13.36 -11.44 8.98
CA ALA A 71 14.53 -10.57 8.79
C ALA A 71 14.23 -9.10 9.14
N SER A 72 12.99 -8.66 8.99
CA SER A 72 12.51 -7.33 9.38
C SER A 72 10.99 -7.32 9.61
N ARG A 73 10.50 -6.29 10.28
CA ARG A 73 9.05 -6.08 10.42
C ARG A 73 8.37 -5.90 9.07
N GLN A 74 9.02 -5.23 8.13
CA GLN A 74 8.50 -5.05 6.78
C GLN A 74 8.35 -6.38 6.05
N ALA A 75 9.35 -7.28 6.18
CA ALA A 75 9.28 -8.62 5.60
C ALA A 75 8.11 -9.43 6.18
N ALA A 76 7.90 -9.37 7.49
CA ALA A 76 6.77 -10.02 8.14
C ALA A 76 5.42 -9.49 7.64
N THR A 77 5.29 -8.15 7.52
CA THR A 77 4.08 -7.50 7.02
C THR A 77 3.81 -7.88 5.56
N ALA A 78 4.84 -7.86 4.71
CA ALA A 78 4.71 -8.26 3.31
C ALA A 78 4.22 -9.71 3.18
N ALA A 79 4.83 -10.63 3.93
CA ALA A 79 4.39 -12.03 3.96
C ALA A 79 2.96 -12.19 4.48
N GLY A 80 2.54 -11.37 5.45
CA GLY A 80 1.15 -11.35 5.92
C GLY A 80 0.15 -10.88 4.87
N HIS A 81 0.53 -9.93 4.03
CA HIS A 81 -0.30 -9.51 2.89
C HIS A 81 -0.34 -10.58 1.79
N GLU A 82 0.74 -11.29 1.53
CA GLU A 82 0.75 -12.42 0.58
C GLU A 82 -0.28 -13.49 0.98
N VAL A 83 -0.42 -13.80 2.28
CA VAL A 83 -1.48 -14.68 2.78
C VAL A 83 -2.86 -14.16 2.37
N CYS A 84 -3.13 -12.86 2.53
CA CYS A 84 -4.40 -12.26 2.14
C CYS A 84 -4.65 -12.33 0.63
N ASP A 85 -3.61 -12.11 -0.16
CA ASP A 85 -3.69 -12.19 -1.63
C ASP A 85 -4.01 -13.61 -2.11
N GLU A 86 -3.43 -14.64 -1.48
CA GLU A 86 -3.75 -16.04 -1.78
C GLU A 86 -5.21 -16.37 -1.43
N LEU A 87 -5.69 -15.91 -0.27
CA LEU A 87 -7.09 -16.08 0.15
C LEU A 87 -8.06 -15.34 -0.77
N ASP A 88 -7.72 -14.16 -1.25
CA ASP A 88 -8.52 -13.39 -2.21
C ASP A 88 -8.61 -14.08 -3.58
N GLN A 89 -7.62 -14.89 -3.94
CA GLN A 89 -7.63 -15.77 -5.12
C GLN A 89 -8.48 -17.04 -4.90
N GLY A 90 -9.04 -17.23 -3.71
CA GLY A 90 -9.90 -18.35 -3.37
C GLY A 90 -9.14 -19.59 -2.90
N ILE A 91 -7.84 -19.48 -2.61
CA ILE A 91 -7.06 -20.57 -2.02
C ILE A 91 -7.53 -20.77 -0.58
N GLN A 92 -7.72 -22.03 -0.18
CA GLN A 92 -8.16 -22.34 1.17
C GLN A 92 -7.07 -22.03 2.21
N ALA A 93 -7.46 -21.56 3.40
CA ALA A 93 -6.50 -21.20 4.44
C ALA A 93 -5.56 -22.36 4.84
N SER A 94 -6.04 -23.61 4.76
CA SER A 94 -5.21 -24.80 4.97
C SER A 94 -4.12 -24.97 3.92
N ASP A 95 -4.43 -24.63 2.67
CA ASP A 95 -3.47 -24.73 1.56
C ASP A 95 -2.47 -23.59 1.62
N VAL A 96 -2.92 -22.38 2.01
CA VAL A 96 -2.03 -21.25 2.30
C VAL A 96 -1.06 -21.61 3.44
N ALA A 97 -1.53 -22.26 4.50
CA ALA A 97 -0.65 -22.72 5.58
C ALA A 97 0.39 -23.75 5.10
N ASN A 98 0.01 -24.67 4.21
CA ASN A 98 0.95 -25.60 3.57
C ASN A 98 2.00 -24.88 2.70
N ASN A 99 1.59 -23.83 1.97
CA ASN A 99 2.51 -22.99 1.20
C ASN A 99 3.51 -22.29 2.14
N VAL A 100 3.02 -21.71 3.23
CA VAL A 100 3.87 -21.08 4.25
C VAL A 100 4.87 -22.09 4.85
N MET A 101 4.44 -23.30 5.21
CA MET A 101 5.35 -24.35 5.69
C MET A 101 6.46 -24.64 4.68
N THR A 102 6.10 -24.79 3.42
CA THR A 102 7.05 -25.15 2.36
C THR A 102 8.07 -24.03 2.10
N GLN A 103 7.63 -22.78 2.15
CA GLN A 103 8.47 -21.63 1.84
C GLN A 103 9.34 -21.19 3.02
N SER A 104 8.81 -21.28 4.24
CA SER A 104 9.49 -20.75 5.44
C SER A 104 10.19 -21.82 6.27
N GLY A 105 9.86 -23.09 6.09
CA GLY A 105 10.31 -24.18 6.94
C GLY A 105 9.65 -24.20 8.34
N LEU A 106 8.62 -23.41 8.56
CA LEU A 106 7.81 -23.48 9.77
C LEU A 106 7.08 -24.84 9.85
N ASP A 107 6.87 -25.33 11.06
CA ASP A 107 5.96 -26.46 11.25
C ASP A 107 4.49 -26.05 11.08
N GLY A 108 3.60 -27.04 11.02
CA GLY A 108 2.18 -26.79 10.74
C GLY A 108 1.48 -25.92 11.78
N TYR A 109 1.90 -25.99 13.05
CA TYR A 109 1.33 -25.15 14.10
C TYR A 109 1.70 -23.68 13.91
N HIS A 110 2.97 -23.39 13.67
CA HIS A 110 3.45 -22.00 13.47
C HIS A 110 2.98 -21.43 12.14
N ALA A 111 2.91 -22.22 11.08
CA ALA A 111 2.37 -21.79 9.80
C ALA A 111 0.87 -21.47 9.90
N GLY A 112 0.08 -22.32 10.54
CA GLY A 112 -1.33 -22.05 10.80
C GLY A 112 -1.56 -20.81 11.67
N PHE A 113 -0.73 -20.64 12.69
CA PHE A 113 -0.77 -19.44 13.53
C PHE A 113 -0.43 -18.18 12.73
N PHE A 114 0.59 -18.23 11.87
CA PHE A 114 0.96 -17.11 11.00
C PHE A 114 -0.17 -16.72 10.05
N VAL A 115 -0.82 -17.69 9.41
CA VAL A 115 -1.98 -17.45 8.54
C VAL A 115 -3.13 -16.82 9.33
N GLY A 116 -3.46 -17.36 10.48
CA GLY A 116 -4.52 -16.81 11.35
C GLY A 116 -4.24 -15.38 11.82
N ALA A 117 -2.99 -15.09 12.20
CA ALA A 117 -2.56 -13.76 12.61
C ALA A 117 -2.61 -12.76 11.43
N SER A 118 -2.22 -13.22 10.23
CA SER A 118 -2.30 -12.41 9.00
C SER A 118 -3.74 -12.06 8.65
N ILE A 119 -4.66 -13.04 8.70
CA ILE A 119 -6.08 -12.81 8.47
C ILE A 119 -6.61 -11.78 9.47
N ALA A 120 -6.34 -11.95 10.75
CA ALA A 120 -6.84 -11.06 11.78
C ALA A 120 -6.33 -9.61 11.61
N ALA A 121 -5.07 -9.45 11.17
CA ALA A 121 -4.45 -8.15 11.04
C ALA A 121 -4.77 -7.44 9.72
N PHE A 122 -4.83 -8.16 8.59
CA PHE A 122 -4.82 -7.55 7.28
C PHE A 122 -6.05 -7.85 6.42
N CYS A 123 -6.73 -8.95 6.67
CA CYS A 123 -7.91 -9.34 5.90
C CYS A 123 -8.99 -10.05 6.73
N PRO A 124 -9.55 -9.38 7.76
CA PRO A 124 -10.50 -10.00 8.69
C PRO A 124 -11.78 -10.53 8.00
N ARG A 125 -12.05 -10.15 6.76
CA ARG A 125 -13.13 -10.72 5.93
C ARG A 125 -13.00 -12.23 5.72
N HIS A 126 -11.80 -12.80 5.84
CA HIS A 126 -11.51 -14.22 5.70
C HIS A 126 -11.53 -15.00 7.03
N SER A 127 -11.93 -14.39 8.15
CA SER A 127 -11.96 -15.02 9.46
C SER A 127 -13.19 -15.90 9.74
N GLN A 128 -13.96 -16.27 8.70
CA GLN A 128 -15.17 -17.10 8.83
C GLN A 128 -14.88 -18.57 8.58
#